data_2c821e81a3ce2acf02e0aff81fe091f0
#
_entry.id   2c821e81a3ce2acf02e0aff81fe091f0
#
_cell.length_a   1.000
_cell.length_b   1.000
_cell.length_c   1.000
_cell.angle_alpha   90.00
_cell.angle_beta   90.00
_cell.angle_gamma   90.00
#
_symmetry.space_group_name_H-M   'P 1'
#
loop_
_entity.id
_entity.type
_entity.pdbx_description
1 polymer ?
#
loop_
_entity_poly.entity_id
_entity_poly.type
_entity_poly.pdbx_seq_one_letter_code
_entity_poly.pdbx_strand_id
1 'polypeptide(L)'
;MIGADIEEFITAARTVGYSERVASAMASQVMARILFATGKRLHEVTHDDFDALTVAGTARQQATGRTWKHYRAAATATKTVLYHHGILPALPEPWQQRLPFARRVAGVPEPMHSILVRYLERKSVTCKATTVSCLATRLAHFGTVIAAIAPDATPAM
;
A
#
# COMPACT_ATOMS: atom_id res chain seq x y z
N MET A 1 -22.61 -1.50 22.00
CA MET A 1 -21.35 -2.22 22.18
C MET A 1 -20.34 -1.85 21.11
N ILE A 2 -20.56 -2.12 19.81
CA ILE A 2 -19.63 -1.71 18.71
C ILE A 2 -19.42 -0.20 18.64
N GLY A 3 -20.43 0.63 18.95
CA GLY A 3 -20.29 2.09 18.95
C GLY A 3 -19.22 2.60 19.92
N ALA A 4 -19.13 2.05 21.11
CA ALA A 4 -18.10 2.41 22.10
C ALA A 4 -16.69 2.04 21.62
N ASP A 5 -16.52 0.87 20.99
CA ASP A 5 -15.24 0.44 20.42
C ASP A 5 -14.81 1.35 19.25
N ILE A 6 -15.74 1.84 18.46
CA ILE A 6 -15.46 2.80 17.37
C ILE A 6 -15.04 4.16 17.92
N GLU A 7 -15.70 4.68 18.93
CA GLU A 7 -15.33 5.96 19.59
C GLU A 7 -13.93 5.85 20.26
N GLU A 8 -13.66 4.74 20.92
CA GLU A 8 -12.34 4.45 21.49
C GLU A 8 -11.26 4.45 20.42
N PHE A 9 -11.49 3.77 19.29
CA PHE A 9 -10.57 3.77 18.15
C PHE A 9 -10.34 5.17 17.57
N ILE A 10 -11.40 5.97 17.39
CA ILE A 10 -11.29 7.35 16.89
C ILE A 10 -10.42 8.19 17.84
N THR A 11 -10.64 8.04 19.14
CA THR A 11 -9.85 8.72 20.17
C THR A 11 -8.38 8.31 20.10
N ALA A 12 -8.08 7.01 20.01
CA ALA A 12 -6.74 6.49 19.86
C ALA A 12 -6.06 7.03 18.57
N ALA A 13 -6.78 7.05 17.45
CA ALA A 13 -6.25 7.57 16.18
C ALA A 13 -5.89 9.07 16.28
N ARG A 14 -6.69 9.86 16.97
CA ARG A 14 -6.41 11.28 17.21
C ARG A 14 -5.18 11.48 18.11
N THR A 15 -5.01 10.64 19.11
CA THR A 15 -3.82 10.67 20.01
C THR A 15 -2.53 10.38 19.22
N VAL A 16 -2.58 9.52 18.22
CA VAL A 16 -1.46 9.24 17.30
C VAL A 16 -1.20 10.39 16.31
N GLY A 17 -2.12 11.37 16.21
CA GLY A 17 -1.95 12.57 15.38
C GLY A 17 -2.78 12.60 14.09
N TYR A 18 -3.70 11.66 13.90
CA TYR A 18 -4.63 11.72 12.77
C TYR A 18 -5.72 12.77 13.01
N SER A 19 -6.12 13.47 11.94
CA SER A 19 -7.28 14.36 12.01
C SER A 19 -8.56 13.56 12.24
N GLU A 20 -9.58 14.18 12.83
CA GLU A 20 -10.87 13.54 13.09
C GLU A 20 -11.50 12.94 11.83
N ARG A 21 -11.43 13.66 10.71
CA ARG A 21 -11.92 13.18 9.41
C ARG A 21 -11.24 11.88 8.99
N VAL A 22 -9.92 11.79 9.15
CA VAL A 22 -9.15 10.59 8.78
C VAL A 22 -9.43 9.46 9.76
N ALA A 23 -9.49 9.75 11.06
CA ALA A 23 -9.84 8.77 12.08
C ALA A 23 -11.23 8.16 11.85
N SER A 24 -12.24 8.98 11.59
CA SER A 24 -13.60 8.53 11.28
C SER A 24 -13.66 7.72 9.98
N ALA A 25 -12.87 8.08 8.96
CA ALA A 25 -12.79 7.30 7.73
C ALA A 25 -12.16 5.93 7.97
N MET A 26 -11.09 5.83 8.75
CA MET A 26 -10.48 4.55 9.14
C MET A 26 -11.46 3.70 9.97
N ALA A 27 -12.14 4.32 10.91
CA ALA A 27 -13.15 3.67 11.74
C ALA A 27 -14.26 3.04 10.89
N SER A 28 -14.86 3.79 9.98
CA SER A 28 -15.95 3.32 9.13
C SER A 28 -15.53 2.34 8.04
N GLN A 29 -14.36 2.56 7.44
CA GLN A 29 -13.89 1.74 6.31
C GLN A 29 -13.23 0.43 6.74
N VAL A 30 -12.61 0.39 7.91
CA VAL A 30 -11.82 -0.75 8.37
C VAL A 30 -12.37 -1.31 9.67
N MET A 31 -12.32 -0.54 10.77
CA MET A 31 -12.65 -1.07 12.09
C MET A 31 -14.09 -1.57 12.19
N ALA A 32 -15.06 -0.80 11.75
CA ALA A 32 -16.45 -1.23 11.77
C ALA A 32 -16.66 -2.55 11.01
N ARG A 33 -15.98 -2.73 9.87
CA ARG A 33 -16.08 -3.97 9.10
C ARG A 33 -15.47 -5.17 9.81
N ILE A 34 -14.31 -5.00 10.46
CA ILE A 34 -13.68 -6.06 11.24
C ILE A 34 -14.58 -6.43 12.41
N LEU A 35 -15.01 -5.45 13.21
CA LEU A 35 -15.83 -5.70 14.39
C LEU A 35 -17.19 -6.35 14.04
N PHE A 36 -17.82 -5.92 12.95
CA PHE A 36 -19.07 -6.53 12.47
C PHE A 36 -18.87 -7.94 11.93
N ALA A 37 -17.78 -8.19 11.19
CA ALA A 37 -17.53 -9.49 10.59
C ALA A 37 -17.11 -10.54 11.64
N THR A 38 -16.40 -10.12 12.68
CA THR A 38 -15.84 -11.05 13.69
C THR A 38 -16.65 -11.12 14.98
N GLY A 39 -17.48 -10.11 15.27
CA GLY A 39 -18.16 -9.98 16.57
C GLY A 39 -17.24 -9.64 17.75
N LYS A 40 -15.95 -9.39 17.48
CA LYS A 40 -14.92 -9.08 18.48
C LYS A 40 -15.06 -7.67 19.04
N ARG A 41 -14.45 -7.45 20.21
CA ARG A 41 -14.22 -6.13 20.78
C ARG A 41 -12.92 -5.55 20.22
N LEU A 42 -12.73 -4.23 20.34
CA LEU A 42 -11.55 -3.54 19.83
C LEU A 42 -10.22 -4.16 20.30
N HIS A 43 -10.13 -4.50 21.59
CA HIS A 43 -8.93 -5.08 22.19
C HIS A 43 -8.66 -6.55 21.83
N GLU A 44 -9.61 -7.23 21.17
CA GLU A 44 -9.48 -8.62 20.69
C GLU A 44 -9.05 -8.69 19.21
N VAL A 45 -8.92 -7.55 18.53
CA VAL A 45 -8.54 -7.50 17.12
C VAL A 45 -7.09 -7.93 16.93
N THR A 46 -6.86 -8.78 15.95
CA THR A 46 -5.55 -9.37 15.63
C THR A 46 -5.11 -9.05 14.21
N HIS A 47 -3.87 -9.39 13.87
CA HIS A 47 -3.37 -9.28 12.48
C HIS A 47 -4.19 -10.13 11.51
N ASP A 48 -4.63 -11.33 11.91
CA ASP A 48 -5.40 -12.25 11.07
C ASP A 48 -6.75 -11.64 10.63
N ASP A 49 -7.37 -10.80 11.48
CA ASP A 49 -8.61 -10.11 11.13
C ASP A 49 -8.40 -9.12 9.96
N PHE A 50 -7.24 -8.47 9.91
CA PHE A 50 -6.86 -7.60 8.79
C PHE A 50 -6.54 -8.39 7.52
N ASP A 51 -5.93 -9.56 7.66
CA ASP A 51 -5.61 -10.43 6.54
C ASP A 51 -6.89 -10.99 5.93
N ALA A 52 -7.84 -11.42 6.76
CA ALA A 52 -9.18 -11.82 6.32
C ALA A 52 -9.91 -10.67 5.60
N LEU A 53 -9.85 -9.43 6.13
CA LEU A 53 -10.41 -8.25 5.47
C LEU A 53 -9.75 -7.99 4.11
N THR A 54 -8.44 -8.19 4.00
CA THR A 54 -7.69 -8.00 2.75
C THR A 54 -8.06 -9.05 1.70
N VAL A 55 -8.22 -10.31 2.11
CA VAL A 55 -8.68 -11.41 1.24
C VAL A 55 -10.09 -11.11 0.72
N ALA A 56 -11.01 -10.74 1.61
CA ALA A 56 -12.38 -10.39 1.23
C ALA A 56 -12.44 -9.18 0.28
N GLY A 57 -11.61 -8.15 0.53
CA GLY A 57 -11.49 -6.97 -0.31
C GLY A 57 -10.95 -7.30 -1.71
N THR A 58 -9.97 -8.18 -1.79
CA THR A 58 -9.39 -8.64 -3.06
C THR A 58 -10.41 -9.46 -3.86
N ALA A 59 -11.11 -10.38 -3.22
CA ALA A 59 -12.18 -11.16 -3.85
C ALA A 59 -13.29 -10.25 -4.40
N ARG A 60 -13.70 -9.24 -3.64
CA ARG A 60 -14.68 -8.25 -4.09
C ARG A 60 -14.16 -7.44 -5.29
N GLN A 61 -12.90 -7.04 -5.30
CA GLN A 61 -12.30 -6.33 -6.44
C GLN A 61 -12.33 -7.20 -7.69
N GLN A 62 -12.01 -8.48 -7.59
CA GLN A 62 -12.08 -9.44 -8.71
C GLN A 62 -13.51 -9.60 -9.24
N ALA A 63 -14.48 -9.71 -8.33
CA ALA A 63 -15.89 -9.92 -8.69
C ALA A 63 -16.56 -8.66 -9.28
N THR A 64 -16.16 -7.44 -8.86
CA THR A 64 -16.86 -6.21 -9.21
C THR A 64 -16.05 -5.22 -10.05
N GLY A 65 -14.76 -5.45 -10.25
CA GLY A 65 -13.83 -4.50 -10.88
C GLY A 65 -13.54 -3.23 -10.06
N ARG A 66 -14.14 -3.08 -8.87
CA ARG A 66 -13.95 -1.89 -8.02
C ARG A 66 -12.66 -2.00 -7.23
N THR A 67 -11.80 -0.99 -7.33
CA THR A 67 -10.51 -0.98 -6.66
C THR A 67 -10.60 -1.04 -5.13
N TRP A 68 -9.75 -1.87 -4.53
CA TRP A 68 -9.55 -2.01 -3.09
C TRP A 68 -8.42 -1.09 -2.53
N LYS A 69 -7.75 -0.32 -3.40
CA LYS A 69 -6.54 0.45 -3.07
C LYS A 69 -6.70 1.38 -1.85
N HIS A 70 -7.81 2.10 -1.76
CA HIS A 70 -8.05 3.05 -0.66
C HIS A 70 -8.22 2.34 0.68
N TYR A 71 -8.89 1.19 0.70
CA TYR A 71 -9.06 0.39 1.91
C TYR A 71 -7.75 -0.21 2.40
N ARG A 72 -6.84 -0.59 1.50
CA ARG A 72 -5.52 -1.11 1.86
C ARG A 72 -4.69 -0.06 2.60
N ALA A 73 -4.69 1.17 2.12
CA ALA A 73 -4.01 2.28 2.80
C ALA A 73 -4.63 2.56 4.18
N ALA A 74 -5.96 2.58 4.27
CA ALA A 74 -6.67 2.74 5.53
C ALA A 74 -6.39 1.59 6.50
N ALA A 75 -6.32 0.33 6.04
CA ALA A 75 -5.99 -0.83 6.86
C ALA A 75 -4.59 -0.73 7.46
N THR A 76 -3.59 -0.29 6.67
CA THR A 76 -2.23 -0.07 7.18
C THR A 76 -2.20 1.01 8.26
N ALA A 77 -2.86 2.15 8.03
CA ALA A 77 -2.94 3.22 9.01
C ALA A 77 -3.69 2.77 10.28
N THR A 78 -4.75 1.98 10.14
CA THR A 78 -5.49 1.40 11.27
C THR A 78 -4.61 0.44 12.11
N LYS A 79 -3.83 -0.43 11.46
CA LYS A 79 -2.86 -1.30 12.15
C LYS A 79 -1.84 -0.45 12.96
N THR A 80 -1.37 0.66 12.40
CA THR A 80 -0.46 1.59 13.10
C THR A 80 -1.09 2.17 14.36
N VAL A 81 -2.35 2.62 14.28
CA VAL A 81 -3.09 3.15 15.45
C VAL A 81 -3.21 2.07 16.52
N LEU A 82 -3.63 0.86 16.16
CA LEU A 82 -3.81 -0.25 17.12
C LEU A 82 -2.49 -0.69 17.77
N TYR A 83 -1.38 -0.61 17.03
CA TYR A 83 -0.06 -0.84 17.60
C TYR A 83 0.30 0.20 18.67
N HIS A 84 0.15 1.49 18.36
CA HIS A 84 0.42 2.55 19.33
C HIS A 84 -0.55 2.56 20.51
N HIS A 85 -1.73 1.99 20.34
CA HIS A 85 -2.71 1.79 21.41
C HIS A 85 -2.47 0.51 22.22
N GLY A 86 -1.44 -0.27 21.88
CA GLY A 86 -1.05 -1.49 22.60
C GLY A 86 -1.91 -2.73 22.31
N ILE A 87 -2.75 -2.69 21.27
CA ILE A 87 -3.62 -3.82 20.89
C ILE A 87 -2.86 -4.79 19.97
N LEU A 88 -2.16 -4.28 18.95
CA LEU A 88 -1.34 -5.12 18.09
C LEU A 88 0.11 -5.19 18.59
N PRO A 89 0.74 -6.38 18.57
CA PRO A 89 2.09 -6.59 19.12
C PRO A 89 3.21 -6.04 18.23
N ALA A 90 2.94 -5.78 16.94
CA ALA A 90 3.94 -5.33 15.98
C ALA A 90 3.39 -4.25 15.06
N LEU A 91 4.29 -3.33 14.66
CA LEU A 91 3.99 -2.37 13.59
C LEU A 91 3.71 -3.13 12.30
N PRO A 92 2.74 -2.65 11.50
CA PRO A 92 2.56 -3.19 10.16
C PRO A 92 3.85 -2.98 9.37
N GLU A 93 4.28 -4.02 8.68
CA GLU A 93 5.38 -3.85 7.72
C GLU A 93 5.01 -2.72 6.75
N PRO A 94 5.96 -1.80 6.44
CA PRO A 94 5.72 -0.79 5.44
C PRO A 94 5.28 -1.52 4.16
N TRP A 95 4.03 -1.34 3.74
CA TRP A 95 3.47 -2.02 2.56
C TRP A 95 4.22 -1.69 1.24
N GLN A 96 5.12 -0.74 1.31
CA GLN A 96 6.13 -0.44 0.33
C GLN A 96 7.52 -0.85 0.89
N GLN A 97 7.81 -2.12 0.95
CA GLN A 97 9.15 -2.51 0.56
C GLN A 97 9.32 -1.97 -0.85
N ARG A 98 10.14 -0.93 -0.98
CA ARG A 98 10.44 -0.35 -2.29
C ARG A 98 11.08 -1.47 -3.09
N LEU A 99 10.30 -2.08 -3.98
CA LEU A 99 10.85 -3.07 -4.89
C LEU A 99 12.09 -2.47 -5.52
N PRO A 100 13.22 -3.18 -5.51
CA PRO A 100 14.44 -2.73 -6.19
C PRO A 100 14.10 -2.27 -7.60
N PHE A 101 14.75 -1.22 -8.09
CA PHE A 101 14.45 -0.68 -9.42
C PHE A 101 14.52 -1.75 -10.50
N ALA A 102 15.46 -2.71 -10.39
CA ALA A 102 15.53 -3.84 -11.29
C ALA A 102 14.22 -4.65 -11.39
N ARG A 103 13.53 -4.88 -10.27
CA ARG A 103 12.22 -5.54 -10.28
C ARG A 103 11.11 -4.66 -10.82
N ARG A 104 11.22 -3.33 -10.65
CA ARG A 104 10.19 -2.39 -11.12
C ARG A 104 10.20 -2.23 -12.63
N VAL A 105 11.35 -2.41 -13.28
CA VAL A 105 11.52 -2.35 -14.73
C VAL A 105 11.79 -3.72 -15.35
N ALA A 106 11.44 -4.82 -14.66
CA ALA A 106 11.72 -6.18 -15.11
C ALA A 106 11.10 -6.56 -16.47
N GLY A 107 10.05 -5.88 -16.91
CA GLY A 107 9.44 -6.07 -18.23
C GLY A 107 10.18 -5.37 -19.39
N VAL A 108 11.27 -4.66 -19.10
CA VAL A 108 12.07 -3.96 -20.11
C VAL A 108 13.26 -4.85 -20.51
N PRO A 109 13.48 -5.10 -21.81
CA PRO A 109 14.60 -5.95 -22.26
C PRO A 109 15.94 -5.25 -22.08
N GLU A 110 17.01 -6.07 -22.00
CA GLU A 110 18.40 -5.58 -22.07
C GLU A 110 18.71 -5.07 -23.49
N PRO A 111 19.61 -4.07 -23.63
CA PRO A 111 20.38 -3.37 -22.58
C PRO A 111 19.65 -2.24 -21.88
N MET A 112 18.42 -1.90 -22.30
CA MET A 112 17.65 -0.78 -21.76
C MET A 112 17.33 -0.96 -20.28
N HIS A 113 17.04 -2.18 -19.83
CA HIS A 113 16.79 -2.50 -18.42
C HIS A 113 17.95 -1.99 -17.52
N SER A 114 19.18 -2.37 -17.83
CA SER A 114 20.36 -1.96 -17.06
C SER A 114 20.58 -0.45 -17.05
N ILE A 115 20.33 0.22 -18.18
CA ILE A 115 20.42 1.68 -18.29
C ILE A 115 19.38 2.35 -17.40
N LEU A 116 18.13 1.88 -17.42
CA LEU A 116 17.06 2.43 -16.61
C LEU A 116 17.29 2.24 -15.11
N VAL A 117 17.77 1.07 -14.70
CA VAL A 117 18.13 0.80 -13.29
C VAL A 117 19.18 1.80 -12.81
N ARG A 118 20.31 1.92 -13.52
CA ARG A 118 21.38 2.87 -13.19
C ARG A 118 20.89 4.32 -13.16
N TYR A 119 20.04 4.70 -14.09
CA TYR A 119 19.47 6.04 -14.11
C TYR A 119 18.59 6.31 -12.88
N LEU A 120 17.71 5.36 -12.50
CA LEU A 120 16.83 5.47 -11.34
C LEU A 120 17.61 5.50 -10.03
N GLU A 121 18.69 4.73 -9.92
CA GLU A 121 19.59 4.74 -8.77
C GLU A 121 20.24 6.12 -8.59
N ARG A 122 20.76 6.71 -9.66
CA ARG A 122 21.30 8.09 -9.63
C ARG A 122 20.25 9.12 -9.24
N LYS A 123 19.04 9.01 -9.79
CA LYS A 123 17.93 9.91 -9.44
C LYS A 123 17.44 9.74 -8.01
N SER A 124 17.58 8.56 -7.42
CA SER A 124 17.19 8.31 -6.03
C SER A 124 18.02 9.08 -5.01
N VAL A 125 19.24 9.49 -5.38
CA VAL A 125 20.12 10.30 -4.53
C VAL A 125 19.70 11.77 -4.51
N THR A 126 19.15 12.28 -5.62
CA THR A 126 18.89 13.72 -5.80
C THR A 126 17.41 14.11 -5.76
N CYS A 127 16.53 13.16 -5.96
CA CYS A 127 15.09 13.40 -6.07
C CYS A 127 14.30 12.81 -4.90
N LYS A 128 13.14 13.41 -4.58
CA LYS A 128 12.21 12.85 -3.59
C LYS A 128 11.77 11.44 -4.01
N ALA A 129 11.61 10.56 -3.04
CA ALA A 129 11.24 9.15 -3.25
C ALA A 129 9.96 8.95 -4.07
N THR A 130 8.95 9.83 -3.89
CA THR A 130 7.71 9.82 -4.66
C THR A 130 7.94 10.15 -6.13
N THR A 131 8.82 11.12 -6.42
CA THR A 131 9.21 11.51 -7.77
C THR A 131 9.91 10.35 -8.48
N VAL A 132 10.88 9.70 -7.82
CA VAL A 132 11.59 8.55 -8.39
C VAL A 132 10.66 7.37 -8.61
N SER A 133 9.72 7.15 -7.70
CA SER A 133 8.70 6.10 -7.85
C SER A 133 7.81 6.32 -9.08
N CYS A 134 7.33 7.54 -9.28
CA CYS A 134 6.54 7.91 -10.45
C CYS A 134 7.36 7.76 -11.75
N LEU A 135 8.62 8.20 -11.73
CA LEU A 135 9.54 8.09 -12.87
C LEU A 135 9.79 6.62 -13.22
N ALA A 136 10.04 5.75 -12.24
CA ALA A 136 10.25 4.32 -12.47
C ALA A 136 9.04 3.67 -13.15
N THR A 137 7.82 4.01 -12.74
CA THR A 137 6.59 3.49 -13.38
C THR A 137 6.48 3.94 -14.84
N ARG A 138 6.73 5.23 -15.11
CA ARG A 138 6.67 5.77 -16.47
C ARG A 138 7.73 5.16 -17.39
N LEU A 139 8.95 5.00 -16.88
CA LEU A 139 10.05 4.40 -17.65
C LEU A 139 9.82 2.90 -17.89
N ALA A 140 9.23 2.17 -16.96
CA ALA A 140 8.83 0.78 -17.17
C ALA A 140 7.81 0.67 -18.33
N HIS A 141 6.76 1.49 -18.32
CA HIS A 141 5.78 1.52 -19.40
C HIS A 141 6.40 1.90 -20.74
N PHE A 142 7.22 2.96 -20.77
CA PHE A 142 7.92 3.39 -21.96
C PHE A 142 8.81 2.29 -22.54
N GLY A 143 9.64 1.65 -21.68
CA GLY A 143 10.53 0.58 -22.11
C GLY A 143 9.79 -0.65 -22.63
N THR A 144 8.64 -0.99 -22.04
CA THR A 144 7.79 -2.09 -22.53
C THR A 144 7.18 -1.76 -23.91
N VAL A 145 6.74 -0.54 -24.11
CA VAL A 145 6.19 -0.08 -25.40
C VAL A 145 7.26 -0.10 -26.48
N ILE A 146 8.47 0.43 -26.21
CA ILE A 146 9.58 0.41 -27.16
C ILE A 146 9.97 -1.01 -27.53
N ALA A 147 10.07 -1.92 -26.55
CA ALA A 147 10.37 -3.33 -26.79
C ALA A 147 9.32 -4.00 -27.71
N ALA A 148 8.06 -3.62 -27.62
CA ALA A 148 6.99 -4.16 -28.46
C ALA A 148 7.02 -3.59 -29.90
N ILE A 149 7.44 -2.32 -30.08
CA ILE A 149 7.45 -1.67 -31.39
C ILE A 149 8.75 -1.95 -32.17
N ALA A 150 9.87 -2.02 -31.45
CA ALA A 150 11.20 -2.18 -32.05
C ALA A 150 12.02 -3.23 -31.25
N PRO A 151 11.69 -4.53 -31.40
CA PRO A 151 12.36 -5.59 -30.64
C PRO A 151 13.87 -5.68 -30.93
N ASP A 152 14.31 -5.24 -32.11
CA ASP A 152 15.70 -5.27 -32.55
C ASP A 152 16.44 -3.94 -32.36
N ALA A 153 15.81 -2.93 -31.76
CA ALA A 153 16.43 -1.64 -31.49
C ALA A 153 17.47 -1.76 -30.36
N THR A 154 18.64 -2.27 -30.68
CA THR A 154 19.82 -2.15 -29.82
C THR A 154 20.27 -0.69 -29.84
N PRO A 155 20.33 0.03 -28.72
CA PRO A 155 20.89 1.37 -28.71
C PRO A 155 22.34 1.28 -29.20
N ALA A 156 22.65 2.03 -30.29
CA ALA A 156 24.03 2.19 -30.74
C ALA A 156 24.84 2.79 -29.56
N MET A 157 25.93 2.12 -29.19
CA MET A 157 26.90 2.63 -28.22
C MET A 157 27.67 3.80 -28.81
#